data_2eccdc5d892abf132445070beeeccb48
#
_entry.id   2eccdc5d892abf132445070beeeccb48
#
_cell.length_a   1.000
_cell.length_b   1.000
_cell.length_c   1.000
_cell.angle_alpha   90.00
_cell.angle_beta   90.00
_cell.angle_gamma   90.00
#
_symmetry.space_group_name_H-M   'P 1'
#
loop_
_entity.id
_entity.type
_entity.pdbx_description
1 polymer ?
#
loop_
_entity_poly.entity_id
_entity_poly.type
_entity_poly.pdbx_seq_one_letter_code
_entity_poly.pdbx_strand_id
1 'polypeptide(L)'
;EPYRRQRQMCIRDSHCGITKDLVEKLEKAKRMMGIVSRGGTFLASWIKHNQQENPLYENYDYLLELSYEYDITLSLGDGLRPGCLSDASDIPQIQELVNLGGLVKRAQDANVQVMVEGPGHMPLNQIKANMEIQQTICKGAPFYVLGPLVTDIAPGYDHITAAIGGAIAAMNGAAFLCYVTPAEHLALPNLDDVKQGIIASKIAAHAADIAKGVPHARDIDDKMGDARRVLDWKAQWDCAL
;
A
#
# COMPACT_ATOMS: atom_id res chain seq x y z
N GLU A 1 25.39 -11.86 13.77
CA GLU A 1 24.22 -10.98 14.02
C GLU A 1 24.24 -9.62 13.29
N PRO A 2 25.36 -9.13 12.67
CA PRO A 2 25.32 -7.92 11.84
C PRO A 2 24.37 -8.03 10.64
N TYR A 3 24.23 -9.20 10.05
CA TYR A 3 23.36 -9.45 8.89
C TYR A 3 21.85 -9.29 9.17
N ARG A 4 21.37 -9.51 10.39
CA ARG A 4 19.96 -9.27 10.74
C ARG A 4 19.63 -7.78 10.83
N ARG A 5 20.55 -6.96 11.32
CA ARG A 5 20.36 -5.49 11.40
C ARG A 5 20.40 -4.84 10.01
N GLN A 6 21.24 -5.32 9.10
CA GLN A 6 21.26 -4.85 7.71
C GLN A 6 19.94 -5.17 6.99
N ARG A 7 19.38 -6.38 7.17
CA ARG A 7 18.11 -6.76 6.52
C ARG A 7 16.90 -5.96 6.98
N GLN A 8 16.89 -5.40 8.17
CA GLN A 8 15.80 -4.55 8.65
C GLN A 8 15.79 -3.14 8.06
N MET A 9 16.83 -2.73 7.35
CA MET A 9 16.95 -1.42 6.72
C MET A 9 16.98 -1.50 5.19
N CYS A 10 16.65 -2.64 4.61
CA CYS A 10 16.80 -2.92 3.18
C CYS A 10 15.60 -2.51 2.32
N ILE A 11 14.55 -1.89 2.86
CA ILE A 11 13.43 -1.35 2.09
C ILE A 11 13.52 0.17 2.11
N ARG A 12 13.52 0.81 0.93
CA ARG A 12 13.54 2.26 0.77
C ARG A 12 12.35 2.71 -0.04
N ASP A 13 11.51 3.54 0.59
CA ASP A 13 10.45 4.26 -0.09
C ASP A 13 11.04 5.34 -1.00
N SER A 14 10.50 5.42 -2.21
CA SER A 14 10.98 6.34 -3.24
C SER A 14 9.84 6.75 -4.17
N HIS A 15 9.45 8.01 -4.12
CA HIS A 15 8.39 8.57 -4.97
C HIS A 15 8.90 8.91 -6.37
N CYS A 16 9.48 7.92 -7.05
CA CYS A 16 10.01 8.08 -8.41
C CYS A 16 8.93 8.25 -9.49
N GLY A 17 7.68 7.84 -9.21
CA GLY A 17 6.60 7.83 -10.22
C GLY A 17 6.07 9.21 -10.60
N ILE A 18 6.31 10.23 -9.77
CA ILE A 18 5.88 11.60 -10.03
C ILE A 18 6.85 12.26 -11.01
N THR A 19 6.39 12.54 -12.22
CA THR A 19 7.16 13.23 -13.27
C THR A 19 6.65 14.65 -13.49
N LYS A 20 7.44 15.49 -14.14
CA LYS A 20 7.04 16.86 -14.50
C LYS A 20 5.76 16.88 -15.33
N ASP A 21 5.67 16.02 -16.34
CA ASP A 21 4.45 15.86 -17.17
C ASP A 21 3.22 15.48 -16.33
N LEU A 22 3.40 14.62 -15.34
CA LEU A 22 2.32 14.19 -14.46
C LEU A 22 1.86 15.32 -13.53
N VAL A 23 2.77 16.15 -13.02
CA VAL A 23 2.44 17.34 -12.22
C VAL A 23 1.63 18.35 -13.05
N GLU A 24 2.00 18.57 -14.31
CA GLU A 24 1.25 19.45 -15.22
C GLU A 24 -0.17 18.89 -15.53
N LYS A 25 -0.31 17.59 -15.65
CA LYS A 25 -1.61 16.91 -15.84
C LYS A 25 -2.47 17.00 -14.58
N LEU A 26 -1.87 16.85 -13.41
CA LEU A 26 -2.57 16.96 -12.13
C LEU A 26 -3.24 18.33 -11.95
N GLU A 27 -2.59 19.41 -12.35
CA GLU A 27 -3.17 20.76 -12.29
C GLU A 27 -4.46 20.91 -13.11
N LYS A 28 -4.55 20.15 -14.19
CA LYS A 28 -5.73 20.15 -15.09
C LYS A 28 -6.84 19.20 -14.62
N ALA A 29 -6.48 18.22 -13.77
CA ALA A 29 -7.39 17.13 -13.38
C ALA A 29 -8.49 17.55 -12.39
N LYS A 30 -8.41 18.74 -11.78
CA LYS A 30 -9.38 19.26 -10.78
C LYS A 30 -9.66 18.24 -9.65
N ARG A 31 -8.62 17.57 -9.17
CA ARG A 31 -8.70 16.60 -8.09
C ARG A 31 -9.22 17.27 -6.83
N MET A 32 -10.14 16.60 -6.10
CA MET A 32 -10.79 17.16 -4.92
C MET A 32 -9.81 17.39 -3.78
N MET A 33 -8.96 16.40 -3.47
CA MET A 33 -8.00 16.44 -2.36
C MET A 33 -6.58 16.84 -2.79
N GLY A 34 -6.33 16.99 -4.09
CA GLY A 34 -4.99 17.30 -4.60
C GLY A 34 -3.98 16.19 -4.32
N ILE A 35 -2.84 16.51 -3.69
CA ILE A 35 -1.80 15.56 -3.31
C ILE A 35 -1.82 15.38 -1.80
N VAL A 36 -2.17 14.19 -1.32
CA VAL A 36 -2.23 13.86 0.11
C VAL A 36 -0.96 13.18 0.63
N SER A 37 -0.15 12.62 -0.27
CA SER A 37 1.15 12.05 0.08
C SER A 37 2.15 13.14 0.43
N ARG A 38 2.85 13.00 1.56
CA ARG A 38 3.91 13.94 1.96
C ARG A 38 5.06 13.96 0.93
N GLY A 39 5.57 12.78 0.56
CA GLY A 39 6.65 12.66 -0.44
C GLY A 39 6.20 13.18 -1.81
N GLY A 40 4.97 12.86 -2.22
CA GLY A 40 4.36 13.37 -3.45
C GLY A 40 4.29 14.89 -3.47
N THR A 41 3.83 15.52 -2.38
CA THR A 41 3.75 16.97 -2.27
C THR A 41 5.13 17.63 -2.35
N PHE A 42 6.13 17.08 -1.65
CA PHE A 42 7.49 17.62 -1.70
C PHE A 42 8.08 17.57 -3.11
N LEU A 43 7.96 16.45 -3.80
CA LEU A 43 8.48 16.29 -5.15
C LEU A 43 7.74 17.16 -6.16
N ALA A 44 6.41 17.20 -6.11
CA ALA A 44 5.63 18.09 -6.97
C ALA A 44 6.01 19.56 -6.75
N SER A 45 6.19 19.99 -5.50
CA SER A 45 6.63 21.34 -5.16
C SER A 45 8.03 21.61 -5.67
N TRP A 46 8.95 20.66 -5.52
CA TRP A 46 10.31 20.77 -6.01
C TRP A 46 10.37 20.89 -7.54
N ILE A 47 9.62 20.03 -8.26
CA ILE A 47 9.51 20.07 -9.73
C ILE A 47 9.00 21.45 -10.18
N LYS A 48 7.94 21.95 -9.54
CA LYS A 48 7.35 23.26 -9.89
C LYS A 48 8.30 24.42 -9.60
N HIS A 49 9.00 24.38 -8.47
CA HIS A 49 9.91 25.45 -8.10
C HIS A 49 11.13 25.50 -9.01
N ASN A 50 11.76 24.36 -9.28
CA ASN A 50 12.99 24.30 -10.07
C ASN A 50 12.75 24.17 -11.57
N GLN A 51 11.53 23.91 -12.02
CA GLN A 51 11.18 23.64 -13.42
C GLN A 51 11.99 22.48 -14.04
N GLN A 52 12.40 21.52 -13.21
CA GLN A 52 13.20 20.34 -13.57
C GLN A 52 12.40 19.07 -13.33
N GLU A 53 12.87 17.97 -13.90
CA GLU A 53 12.27 16.66 -13.66
C GLU A 53 12.57 16.18 -12.23
N ASN A 54 11.75 15.25 -11.74
CA ASN A 54 11.95 14.58 -10.45
C ASN A 54 13.36 13.95 -10.41
N PRO A 55 14.24 14.36 -9.51
CA PRO A 55 15.62 13.86 -9.46
C PRO A 55 15.71 12.35 -9.20
N LEU A 56 14.71 11.76 -8.50
CA LEU A 56 14.66 10.31 -8.27
C LEU A 56 14.26 9.54 -9.55
N TYR A 57 13.43 10.14 -10.39
CA TYR A 57 13.07 9.58 -11.69
C TYR A 57 14.22 9.71 -12.69
N GLU A 58 14.83 10.90 -12.76
CA GLU A 58 15.90 11.21 -13.70
C GLU A 58 17.16 10.39 -13.40
N ASN A 59 17.49 10.18 -12.12
CA ASN A 59 18.66 9.41 -11.69
C ASN A 59 18.29 7.99 -11.25
N TYR A 60 17.23 7.40 -11.79
CA TYR A 60 16.76 6.10 -11.34
C TYR A 60 17.78 4.98 -11.56
N ASP A 61 18.56 5.03 -12.64
CA ASP A 61 19.61 4.03 -12.89
C ASP A 61 20.70 4.07 -11.81
N TYR A 62 21.11 5.25 -11.36
CA TYR A 62 22.04 5.37 -10.24
C TYR A 62 21.43 4.83 -8.93
N LEU A 63 20.13 5.05 -8.71
CA LEU A 63 19.44 4.45 -7.58
C LEU A 63 19.41 2.93 -7.67
N LEU A 64 19.28 2.35 -8.86
CA LEU A 64 19.36 0.91 -9.09
C LEU A 64 20.78 0.36 -8.80
N GLU A 65 21.82 1.06 -9.22
CA GLU A 65 23.22 0.68 -8.92
C GLU A 65 23.44 0.60 -7.41
N LEU A 66 23.05 1.63 -6.66
CA LEU A 66 23.12 1.64 -5.19
C LEU A 66 22.29 0.54 -4.57
N SER A 67 21.08 0.31 -5.09
CA SER A 67 20.19 -0.72 -4.56
C SER A 67 20.74 -2.12 -4.76
N TYR A 68 21.41 -2.36 -5.88
CA TYR A 68 22.09 -3.62 -6.14
C TYR A 68 23.32 -3.80 -5.24
N GLU A 69 24.15 -2.76 -5.11
CA GLU A 69 25.37 -2.79 -4.28
C GLU A 69 25.07 -3.06 -2.80
N TYR A 70 24.01 -2.44 -2.27
CA TYR A 70 23.67 -2.51 -0.85
C TYR A 70 22.53 -3.48 -0.52
N ASP A 71 22.09 -4.31 -1.48
CA ASP A 71 20.98 -5.26 -1.33
C ASP A 71 19.69 -4.58 -0.80
N ILE A 72 19.31 -3.46 -1.43
CA ILE A 72 18.15 -2.65 -1.05
C ILE A 72 16.96 -3.05 -1.92
N THR A 73 15.81 -3.29 -1.28
CA THR A 73 14.52 -3.39 -1.95
C THR A 73 13.92 -2.00 -2.11
N LEU A 74 13.56 -1.61 -3.33
CA LEU A 74 12.87 -0.36 -3.58
C LEU A 74 11.36 -0.51 -3.34
N SER A 75 10.78 0.36 -2.53
CA SER A 75 9.33 0.58 -2.46
C SER A 75 8.99 1.80 -3.28
N LEU A 76 8.33 1.60 -4.42
CA LEU A 76 7.98 2.69 -5.33
C LEU A 76 6.68 3.33 -4.85
N GLY A 77 6.80 4.51 -4.25
CA GLY A 77 5.72 5.22 -3.59
C GLY A 77 4.65 5.75 -4.54
N ASP A 78 3.41 5.73 -4.08
CA ASP A 78 2.24 6.26 -4.76
C ASP A 78 1.96 7.72 -4.35
N GLY A 79 2.76 8.62 -4.84
CA GLY A 79 2.65 10.05 -4.50
C GLY A 79 1.32 10.69 -4.84
N LEU A 80 0.60 10.14 -5.82
CA LEU A 80 -0.71 10.61 -6.27
C LEU A 80 -1.86 9.66 -5.88
N ARG A 81 -1.69 8.88 -4.81
CA ARG A 81 -2.80 8.10 -4.27
C ARG A 81 -4.02 8.96 -3.96
N PRO A 82 -5.25 8.44 -4.12
CA PRO A 82 -6.46 9.19 -3.81
C PRO A 82 -6.59 9.44 -2.30
N GLY A 83 -6.95 10.67 -1.93
CA GLY A 83 -7.23 11.07 -0.55
C GLY A 83 -8.72 11.07 -0.18
N CYS A 84 -9.58 10.79 -1.15
CA CYS A 84 -11.04 10.58 -0.97
C CYS A 84 -11.56 9.69 -2.09
N LEU A 85 -12.79 9.17 -1.93
CA LEU A 85 -13.39 8.29 -2.94
C LEU A 85 -13.57 8.96 -4.31
N SER A 86 -13.79 10.27 -4.33
CA SER A 86 -13.99 11.03 -5.58
C SER A 86 -12.74 11.09 -6.46
N ASP A 87 -11.56 10.94 -5.88
CA ASP A 87 -10.29 10.96 -6.59
C ASP A 87 -9.80 9.54 -6.98
N ALA A 88 -10.55 8.50 -6.57
CA ALA A 88 -10.17 7.11 -6.83
C ALA A 88 -10.18 6.77 -8.31
N SER A 89 -9.13 6.10 -8.78
CA SER A 89 -8.94 5.68 -10.18
C SER A 89 -8.95 6.84 -11.18
N ASP A 90 -8.61 8.04 -10.73
CA ASP A 90 -8.48 9.20 -11.62
C ASP A 90 -7.22 9.09 -12.51
N ILE A 91 -7.14 9.98 -13.49
CA ILE A 91 -6.01 9.99 -14.45
C ILE A 91 -4.66 10.12 -13.73
N PRO A 92 -4.46 11.05 -12.76
CA PRO A 92 -3.20 11.14 -12.04
C PRO A 92 -2.77 9.84 -11.34
N GLN A 93 -3.68 9.16 -10.64
CA GLN A 93 -3.39 7.90 -9.97
C GLN A 93 -2.98 6.81 -10.96
N ILE A 94 -3.77 6.61 -12.01
CA ILE A 94 -3.50 5.55 -12.99
C ILE A 94 -2.23 5.87 -13.81
N GLN A 95 -2.00 7.13 -14.18
CA GLN A 95 -0.81 7.50 -14.92
C GLN A 95 0.47 7.33 -14.08
N GLU A 96 0.43 7.64 -12.78
CA GLU A 96 1.54 7.34 -11.88
C GLU A 96 1.83 5.83 -11.85
N LEU A 97 0.79 5.00 -11.74
CA LEU A 97 0.94 3.54 -11.77
C LEU A 97 1.58 3.05 -13.09
N VAL A 98 1.24 3.67 -14.22
CA VAL A 98 1.89 3.37 -15.52
C VAL A 98 3.38 3.72 -15.47
N ASN A 99 3.73 4.89 -14.92
CA ASN A 99 5.13 5.30 -14.76
C ASN A 99 5.88 4.31 -13.86
N LEU A 100 5.27 3.92 -12.73
CA LEU A 100 5.83 2.93 -11.81
C LEU A 100 6.06 1.58 -12.49
N GLY A 101 5.15 1.13 -13.34
CA GLY A 101 5.32 -0.10 -14.12
C GLY A 101 6.57 -0.08 -15.02
N GLY A 102 6.88 1.07 -15.63
CA GLY A 102 8.12 1.27 -16.38
C GLY A 102 9.37 1.17 -15.49
N LEU A 103 9.32 1.76 -14.30
CA LEU A 103 10.41 1.70 -13.31
C LEU A 103 10.59 0.29 -12.73
N VAL A 104 9.49 -0.43 -12.47
CA VAL A 104 9.52 -1.85 -12.05
C VAL A 104 10.27 -2.69 -13.07
N LYS A 105 9.95 -2.52 -14.35
CA LYS A 105 10.66 -3.26 -15.41
C LYS A 105 12.16 -2.98 -15.37
N ARG A 106 12.58 -1.72 -15.24
CA ARG A 106 14.00 -1.35 -15.15
C ARG A 106 14.68 -1.97 -13.93
N ALA A 107 14.00 -1.96 -12.77
CA ALA A 107 14.52 -2.59 -11.55
C ALA A 107 14.71 -4.11 -11.72
N GLN A 108 13.71 -4.79 -12.28
CA GLN A 108 13.78 -6.23 -12.54
C GLN A 108 14.90 -6.57 -13.54
N ASP A 109 15.04 -5.79 -14.61
CA ASP A 109 16.12 -5.96 -15.60
C ASP A 109 17.52 -5.75 -14.96
N ALA A 110 17.62 -4.91 -13.93
CA ALA A 110 18.84 -4.67 -13.15
C ALA A 110 19.04 -5.66 -11.97
N ASN A 111 18.18 -6.68 -11.82
CA ASN A 111 18.16 -7.62 -10.70
C ASN A 111 17.99 -6.94 -9.31
N VAL A 112 17.29 -5.83 -9.25
CA VAL A 112 16.95 -5.12 -8.01
C VAL A 112 15.54 -5.51 -7.57
N GLN A 113 15.38 -5.86 -6.31
CA GLN A 113 14.08 -6.15 -5.72
C GLN A 113 13.24 -4.88 -5.63
N VAL A 114 11.99 -4.97 -6.04
CA VAL A 114 11.09 -3.83 -6.08
C VAL A 114 9.67 -4.24 -5.68
N MET A 115 9.00 -3.38 -4.92
CA MET A 115 7.56 -3.42 -4.64
C MET A 115 6.94 -2.08 -5.03
N VAL A 116 5.64 -2.07 -5.20
CA VAL A 116 4.88 -0.86 -5.59
C VAL A 116 3.90 -0.53 -4.48
N GLU A 117 3.82 0.75 -4.11
CA GLU A 117 2.77 1.24 -3.23
C GLU A 117 1.51 1.57 -4.02
N GLY A 118 0.37 1.48 -3.35
CA GLY A 118 -0.92 1.58 -4.02
C GLY A 118 -1.99 2.31 -3.20
N PRO A 119 -3.20 2.39 -3.75
CA PRO A 119 -4.19 3.37 -3.36
C PRO A 119 -4.64 3.26 -1.90
N GLY A 120 -5.03 4.43 -1.36
CA GLY A 120 -5.70 4.58 -0.08
C GLY A 120 -7.23 4.54 -0.26
N HIS A 121 -7.88 5.71 -0.39
CA HIS A 121 -9.33 5.79 -0.53
C HIS A 121 -9.81 5.23 -1.86
N MET A 122 -10.71 4.23 -1.82
CA MET A 122 -11.23 3.58 -3.02
C MET A 122 -12.56 2.89 -2.79
N PRO A 123 -13.60 3.13 -3.64
CA PRO A 123 -14.85 2.41 -3.57
C PRO A 123 -14.65 0.90 -3.77
N LEU A 124 -15.42 0.07 -3.07
CA LEU A 124 -15.31 -1.39 -3.11
C LEU A 124 -15.26 -1.98 -4.51
N ASN A 125 -16.11 -1.47 -5.40
CA ASN A 125 -16.24 -1.96 -6.77
C ASN A 125 -15.03 -1.64 -7.68
N GLN A 126 -14.13 -0.75 -7.25
CA GLN A 126 -12.93 -0.40 -8.02
C GLN A 126 -11.68 -1.13 -7.55
N ILE A 127 -11.68 -1.72 -6.35
CA ILE A 127 -10.48 -2.33 -5.75
C ILE A 127 -9.95 -3.44 -6.65
N LYS A 128 -10.79 -4.38 -7.07
CA LYS A 128 -10.38 -5.51 -7.91
C LYS A 128 -9.71 -5.04 -9.19
N ALA A 129 -10.32 -4.09 -9.90
CA ALA A 129 -9.78 -3.56 -11.15
C ALA A 129 -8.39 -2.92 -10.93
N ASN A 130 -8.19 -2.18 -9.84
CA ASN A 130 -6.90 -1.59 -9.51
C ASN A 130 -5.83 -2.64 -9.22
N MET A 131 -6.18 -3.74 -8.54
CA MET A 131 -5.26 -4.87 -8.33
C MET A 131 -4.86 -5.52 -9.67
N GLU A 132 -5.82 -5.78 -10.54
CA GLU A 132 -5.59 -6.38 -11.87
C GLU A 132 -4.72 -5.48 -12.77
N ILE A 133 -4.97 -4.18 -12.77
CA ILE A 133 -4.16 -3.20 -13.50
C ILE A 133 -2.70 -3.23 -13.00
N GLN A 134 -2.49 -3.15 -11.69
CA GLN A 134 -1.15 -3.18 -11.13
C GLN A 134 -0.41 -4.47 -11.48
N GLN A 135 -1.03 -5.62 -11.28
CA GLN A 135 -0.41 -6.90 -11.60
C GLN A 135 0.02 -7.00 -13.07
N THR A 136 -0.81 -6.45 -13.96
CA THR A 136 -0.52 -6.44 -15.40
C THR A 136 0.62 -5.49 -15.74
N ILE A 137 0.55 -4.25 -15.27
CA ILE A 137 1.52 -3.20 -15.61
C ILE A 137 2.85 -3.44 -14.90
N CYS A 138 2.81 -3.82 -13.61
CA CYS A 138 3.99 -4.00 -12.78
C CYS A 138 4.54 -5.44 -12.80
N LYS A 139 4.10 -6.28 -13.75
CA LYS A 139 4.68 -7.60 -13.98
C LYS A 139 4.79 -8.49 -12.74
N GLY A 140 3.79 -8.45 -11.89
CA GLY A 140 3.73 -9.25 -10.66
C GLY A 140 4.60 -8.74 -9.51
N ALA A 141 5.14 -7.53 -9.59
CA ALA A 141 5.80 -6.92 -8.44
C ALA A 141 4.82 -6.82 -7.25
N PRO A 142 5.26 -7.11 -6.01
CA PRO A 142 4.39 -7.02 -4.84
C PRO A 142 3.69 -5.67 -4.73
N PHE A 143 2.40 -5.68 -4.44
CA PHE A 143 1.59 -4.47 -4.28
C PHE A 143 1.30 -4.22 -2.80
N TYR A 144 1.70 -3.07 -2.30
CA TYR A 144 1.50 -2.60 -0.94
C TYR A 144 0.44 -1.50 -0.92
N VAL A 145 -0.73 -1.77 -0.35
CA VAL A 145 -1.88 -0.85 -0.41
C VAL A 145 -2.18 -0.22 0.95
N LEU A 146 -2.63 1.02 0.93
CA LEU A 146 -3.05 1.78 2.12
C LEU A 146 -4.54 1.52 2.41
N GLY A 147 -4.83 0.46 3.09
CA GLY A 147 -6.19 -0.01 3.33
C GLY A 147 -6.60 -1.03 2.27
N PRO A 148 -7.41 -0.67 1.22
CA PRO A 148 -8.04 0.63 0.93
C PRO A 148 -9.19 1.02 1.85
N LEU A 149 -9.33 2.32 2.08
CA LEU A 149 -10.46 2.88 2.83
C LEU A 149 -11.68 3.01 1.89
N VAL A 150 -12.75 2.31 2.22
CA VAL A 150 -13.90 2.11 1.32
C VAL A 150 -15.00 3.16 1.45
N THR A 151 -14.87 4.06 2.40
CA THR A 151 -15.77 5.20 2.62
C THR A 151 -15.05 6.32 3.37
N ASP A 152 -15.45 7.57 3.12
CA ASP A 152 -14.86 8.77 3.73
C ASP A 152 -15.64 9.26 4.96
N ILE A 153 -16.78 8.64 5.29
CA ILE A 153 -17.69 9.13 6.33
C ILE A 153 -17.37 8.61 7.75
N ALA A 154 -16.28 7.91 7.94
CA ALA A 154 -16.00 7.20 9.19
C ALA A 154 -14.69 7.62 9.87
N PRO A 155 -14.39 8.94 10.05
CA PRO A 155 -13.23 9.36 10.81
C PRO A 155 -13.29 8.80 12.25
N GLY A 156 -12.16 8.28 12.74
CA GLY A 156 -12.09 7.55 14.01
C GLY A 156 -12.36 6.04 13.88
N TYR A 157 -12.86 5.59 12.73
CA TYR A 157 -13.08 4.17 12.39
C TYR A 157 -12.35 3.76 11.10
N ASP A 158 -11.33 4.50 10.72
CA ASP A 158 -10.58 4.29 9.49
C ASP A 158 -9.93 2.90 9.42
N HIS A 159 -9.51 2.34 10.54
CA HIS A 159 -9.02 0.96 10.65
C HIS A 159 -10.07 -0.09 10.23
N ILE A 160 -11.35 0.17 10.47
CA ILE A 160 -12.45 -0.73 10.05
C ILE A 160 -12.67 -0.60 8.54
N THR A 161 -12.76 0.63 8.02
CA THR A 161 -12.96 0.86 6.58
C THR A 161 -11.78 0.31 5.76
N ALA A 162 -10.56 0.46 6.27
CA ALA A 162 -9.35 -0.10 5.70
C ALA A 162 -9.32 -1.63 5.75
N ALA A 163 -9.80 -2.26 6.82
CA ALA A 163 -9.87 -3.72 6.91
C ALA A 163 -10.83 -4.31 5.88
N ILE A 164 -11.99 -3.65 5.65
CA ILE A 164 -12.95 -4.07 4.64
C ILE A 164 -12.32 -4.06 3.24
N GLY A 165 -11.73 -2.94 2.85
CA GLY A 165 -11.07 -2.81 1.55
C GLY A 165 -9.81 -3.65 1.44
N GLY A 166 -9.05 -3.76 2.54
CA GLY A 166 -7.84 -4.56 2.63
C GLY A 166 -8.09 -6.05 2.39
N ALA A 167 -9.17 -6.60 2.95
CA ALA A 167 -9.55 -8.00 2.70
C ALA A 167 -9.84 -8.22 1.20
N ILE A 168 -10.56 -7.30 0.56
CA ILE A 168 -10.86 -7.40 -0.88
C ILE A 168 -9.58 -7.21 -1.72
N ALA A 169 -8.72 -6.25 -1.37
CA ALA A 169 -7.47 -6.04 -2.07
C ALA A 169 -6.54 -7.26 -1.97
N ALA A 170 -6.36 -7.80 -0.76
CA ALA A 170 -5.53 -8.97 -0.53
C ALA A 170 -6.07 -10.25 -1.21
N MET A 171 -7.38 -10.42 -1.24
CA MET A 171 -8.02 -11.52 -1.98
C MET A 171 -7.79 -11.41 -3.50
N ASN A 172 -7.63 -10.20 -4.02
CA ASN A 172 -7.44 -9.92 -5.45
C ASN A 172 -5.98 -9.61 -5.84
N GLY A 173 -5.00 -9.83 -4.94
CA GLY A 173 -3.59 -9.81 -5.31
C GLY A 173 -2.70 -8.77 -4.64
N ALA A 174 -3.21 -7.96 -3.71
CA ALA A 174 -2.33 -7.17 -2.86
C ALA A 174 -1.45 -8.10 -2.00
N ALA A 175 -0.15 -7.81 -1.97
CA ALA A 175 0.84 -8.59 -1.23
C ALA A 175 1.01 -8.09 0.21
N PHE A 176 0.83 -6.78 0.43
CA PHE A 176 0.98 -6.15 1.73
C PHE A 176 -0.19 -5.19 1.99
N LEU A 177 -0.64 -5.17 3.24
CA LEU A 177 -1.61 -4.20 3.74
C LEU A 177 -0.91 -3.24 4.70
N CYS A 178 -0.91 -1.95 4.38
CA CYS A 178 -0.58 -0.93 5.35
C CYS A 178 -1.71 -0.83 6.36
N TYR A 179 -1.40 -0.97 7.65
CA TYR A 179 -2.42 -0.74 8.65
C TYR A 179 -2.81 0.73 8.71
N VAL A 180 -4.08 0.98 8.95
CA VAL A 180 -4.63 2.31 9.15
C VAL A 180 -5.14 2.37 10.58
N THR A 181 -4.88 3.47 11.27
CA THR A 181 -5.29 3.64 12.67
C THR A 181 -6.62 4.38 12.79
N PRO A 182 -7.32 4.28 13.94
CA PRO A 182 -8.49 5.14 14.20
C PRO A 182 -8.19 6.64 14.07
N ALA A 183 -6.94 7.04 14.31
CA ALA A 183 -6.52 8.44 14.27
C ALA A 183 -6.16 8.97 12.88
N GLU A 184 -6.21 8.16 11.80
CA GLU A 184 -5.66 8.48 10.47
C GLU A 184 -6.01 9.88 9.96
N HIS A 185 -7.26 10.32 10.11
CA HIS A 185 -7.71 11.62 9.65
C HIS A 185 -7.93 12.63 10.80
N LEU A 186 -7.55 12.30 12.04
CA LEU A 186 -7.86 13.12 13.21
C LEU A 186 -6.62 13.65 13.94
N ALA A 187 -5.58 12.81 14.09
CA ALA A 187 -4.40 13.15 14.89
C ALA A 187 -3.24 12.19 14.62
N LEU A 188 -2.10 12.44 15.27
CA LEU A 188 -1.04 11.43 15.35
C LEU A 188 -1.51 10.25 16.22
N PRO A 189 -1.32 9.00 15.77
CA PRO A 189 -1.78 7.84 16.51
C PRO A 189 -0.97 7.64 17.80
N ASN A 190 -1.65 7.25 18.85
CA ASN A 190 -1.04 6.71 20.07
C ASN A 190 -0.82 5.20 19.94
N LEU A 191 -0.29 4.57 20.98
CA LEU A 191 0.04 3.14 20.95
C LEU A 191 -1.20 2.23 20.81
N ASP A 192 -2.33 2.62 21.43
CA ASP A 192 -3.58 1.87 21.32
C ASP A 192 -4.19 1.97 19.92
N ASP A 193 -4.10 3.14 19.29
CA ASP A 193 -4.52 3.34 17.90
C ASP A 193 -3.71 2.44 16.97
N VAL A 194 -2.39 2.38 17.14
CA VAL A 194 -1.51 1.50 16.35
C VAL A 194 -1.90 0.04 16.54
N LYS A 195 -2.14 -0.40 17.78
CA LYS A 195 -2.58 -1.75 18.10
C LYS A 195 -3.89 -2.10 17.39
N GLN A 196 -4.88 -1.22 17.44
CA GLN A 196 -6.17 -1.44 16.77
C GLN A 196 -6.00 -1.55 15.24
N GLY A 197 -5.20 -0.67 14.65
CA GLY A 197 -4.91 -0.71 13.22
C GLY A 197 -4.24 -2.01 12.78
N ILE A 198 -3.26 -2.50 13.55
CA ILE A 198 -2.57 -3.77 13.28
C ILE A 198 -3.54 -4.95 13.38
N ILE A 199 -4.37 -5.00 14.44
CA ILE A 199 -5.36 -6.07 14.61
C ILE A 199 -6.34 -6.08 13.43
N ALA A 200 -6.88 -4.92 13.05
CA ALA A 200 -7.80 -4.81 11.93
C ALA A 200 -7.19 -5.31 10.61
N SER A 201 -5.94 -4.94 10.34
CA SER A 201 -5.22 -5.40 9.13
C SER A 201 -4.90 -6.89 9.17
N LYS A 202 -4.58 -7.46 10.34
CA LYS A 202 -4.39 -8.91 10.50
C LYS A 202 -5.68 -9.68 10.22
N ILE A 203 -6.83 -9.19 10.72
CA ILE A 203 -8.14 -9.80 10.46
C ILE A 203 -8.44 -9.77 8.95
N ALA A 204 -8.19 -8.64 8.29
CA ALA A 204 -8.39 -8.49 6.84
C ALA A 204 -7.51 -9.47 6.04
N ALA A 205 -6.23 -9.55 6.37
CA ALA A 205 -5.29 -10.46 5.71
C ALA A 205 -5.68 -11.92 5.91
N HIS A 206 -6.05 -12.31 7.14
CA HIS A 206 -6.49 -13.67 7.45
C HIS A 206 -7.75 -14.05 6.67
N ALA A 207 -8.76 -13.17 6.65
CA ALA A 207 -9.97 -13.40 5.85
C ALA A 207 -9.67 -13.57 4.36
N ALA A 208 -8.73 -12.80 3.82
CA ALA A 208 -8.28 -12.93 2.44
C ALA A 208 -7.54 -14.24 2.18
N ASP A 209 -6.71 -14.71 3.11
CA ASP A 209 -5.97 -15.98 3.00
C ASP A 209 -6.92 -17.17 2.98
N ILE A 210 -7.97 -17.15 3.81
CA ILE A 210 -9.06 -18.15 3.75
C ILE A 210 -9.73 -18.12 2.39
N ALA A 211 -10.10 -16.95 1.89
CA ALA A 211 -10.78 -16.79 0.60
C ALA A 211 -9.92 -17.24 -0.60
N LYS A 212 -8.61 -17.06 -0.53
CA LYS A 212 -7.64 -17.54 -1.53
C LYS A 212 -7.38 -19.04 -1.45
N GLY A 213 -7.84 -19.72 -0.40
CA GLY A 213 -7.57 -21.13 -0.16
C GLY A 213 -6.12 -21.41 0.22
N VAL A 214 -5.45 -20.47 0.92
CA VAL A 214 -4.09 -20.70 1.41
C VAL A 214 -4.08 -21.93 2.33
N PRO A 215 -3.18 -22.90 2.11
CA PRO A 215 -3.11 -24.09 2.94
C PRO A 215 -2.99 -23.74 4.43
N HIS A 216 -3.78 -24.41 5.26
CA HIS A 216 -3.78 -24.23 6.72
C HIS A 216 -4.30 -22.88 7.23
N ALA A 217 -4.73 -21.95 6.38
CA ALA A 217 -5.27 -20.67 6.83
C ALA A 217 -6.47 -20.83 7.77
N ARG A 218 -7.34 -21.82 7.54
CA ARG A 218 -8.53 -22.09 8.36
C ARG A 218 -8.29 -22.89 9.65
N ASP A 219 -7.12 -23.46 9.85
CA ASP A 219 -6.90 -24.39 10.97
C ASP A 219 -7.16 -23.74 12.34
N ILE A 220 -6.88 -22.45 12.47
CA ILE A 220 -7.13 -21.71 13.72
C ILE A 220 -8.63 -21.43 13.92
N ASP A 221 -9.38 -21.15 12.85
CA ASP A 221 -10.83 -20.94 12.91
C ASP A 221 -11.55 -22.23 13.27
N ASP A 222 -11.11 -23.36 12.72
CA ASP A 222 -11.68 -24.68 13.02
C ASP A 222 -11.42 -25.06 14.49
N LYS A 223 -10.22 -24.81 15.02
CA LYS A 223 -9.91 -24.96 16.47
C LYS A 223 -10.77 -24.04 17.34
N MET A 224 -10.95 -22.78 16.92
CA MET A 224 -11.85 -21.85 17.61
C MET A 224 -13.28 -22.37 17.60
N GLY A 225 -13.75 -22.90 16.46
CA GLY A 225 -15.08 -23.53 16.33
C GLY A 225 -15.28 -24.72 17.29
N ASP A 226 -14.28 -25.61 17.38
CA ASP A 226 -14.31 -26.72 18.33
C ASP A 226 -14.32 -26.26 19.79
N ALA A 227 -13.51 -25.29 20.14
CA ALA A 227 -13.49 -24.72 21.50
C ALA A 227 -14.83 -24.06 21.88
N ARG A 228 -15.47 -23.36 20.92
CA ARG A 228 -16.82 -22.78 21.09
C ARG A 228 -17.88 -23.85 21.31
N ARG A 229 -17.83 -24.92 20.55
CA ARG A 229 -18.79 -26.04 20.63
C ARG A 229 -18.84 -26.67 22.03
N VAL A 230 -17.71 -26.72 22.73
CA VAL A 230 -17.62 -27.32 24.08
C VAL A 230 -17.52 -26.26 25.19
N LEU A 231 -17.65 -24.96 24.85
CA LEU A 231 -17.54 -23.81 25.77
C LEU A 231 -16.21 -23.76 26.53
N ASP A 232 -15.12 -24.20 25.91
CA ASP A 232 -13.78 -24.09 26.46
C ASP A 232 -13.26 -22.65 26.23
N TRP A 233 -13.45 -21.80 27.24
CA TRP A 233 -13.06 -20.40 27.20
C TRP A 233 -11.54 -20.19 27.12
N LYS A 234 -10.78 -21.09 27.71
CA LYS A 234 -9.32 -21.02 27.67
C LYS A 234 -8.82 -21.29 26.26
N ALA A 235 -9.26 -22.38 25.65
CA ALA A 235 -8.90 -22.74 24.27
C ALA A 235 -9.34 -21.67 23.28
N GLN A 236 -10.51 -21.03 23.47
CA GLN A 236 -10.94 -19.88 22.66
C GLN A 236 -9.98 -18.69 22.79
N TRP A 237 -9.55 -18.39 24.02
CA TRP A 237 -8.61 -17.30 24.26
C TRP A 237 -7.24 -17.57 23.64
N ASP A 238 -6.75 -18.80 23.72
CA ASP A 238 -5.47 -19.23 23.13
C ASP A 238 -5.47 -19.18 21.59
N CYS A 239 -6.65 -19.21 20.95
CA CYS A 239 -6.83 -19.03 19.51
C CYS A 239 -7.06 -17.56 19.07
N ALA A 240 -7.29 -16.62 20.01
CA ALA A 240 -7.60 -15.24 19.68
C ALA A 240 -6.37 -14.46 19.16
N LEU A 241 -6.65 -13.43 18.35
CA LEU A 241 -5.62 -12.54 17.78
C LEU A 241 -5.01 -11.60 18.84
#